data_bdbe29bfe8df7f3e67583c717cca4e16
#
_entry.id   bdbe29bfe8df7f3e67583c717cca4e16
#
_cell.length_a   1.000
_cell.length_b   1.000
_cell.length_c   1.000
_cell.angle_alpha   90.00
_cell.angle_beta   90.00
_cell.angle_gamma   90.00
#
_symmetry.space_group_name_H-M   'P 1'
#
loop_
_entity.id
_entity.type
_entity.pdbx_description
1 polymer ?
#
loop_
_entity_poly.entity_id
_entity_poly.type
_entity_poly.pdbx_seq_one_letter_code
_entity_poly.pdbx_strand_id
1 'polypeptide(L)'
;MSIPLYPNEHFYMITEDYKNLPEILPTFRDPDTYLYIREYHKKIMIGIFEPNAKNAFKKTGKVPNNFSFGEFKVDKKYTKMLHQLAAKRIPNIKKLNIEKYFSGPESFTPDSNFLLGETEEIKNFYVCCGFNSIGIGSGGGAGKTVAEWMIKGHATEDLLSLDIKRFENFNSSLKFIKERTTETLGNLFKMHWPY
;
A
#
# COMPACT_ATOMS: atom_id res chain seq x y z
N MET A 1 -10.21 -14.81 16.37
CA MET A 1 -9.24 -13.73 16.13
C MET A 1 -9.51 -13.06 14.79
N SER A 2 -9.49 -11.73 14.76
CA SER A 2 -9.60 -10.95 13.53
C SER A 2 -8.38 -10.03 13.40
N ILE A 3 -7.74 -10.02 12.23
CA ILE A 3 -6.66 -9.09 11.92
C ILE A 3 -7.29 -7.94 11.11
N PRO A 4 -7.26 -6.68 11.59
CA PRO A 4 -7.96 -5.57 10.99
C PRO A 4 -7.23 -5.03 9.75
N LEU A 5 -7.28 -5.78 8.66
CA LEU A 5 -6.75 -5.38 7.36
C LEU A 5 -7.64 -5.86 6.22
N TYR A 6 -7.59 -5.15 5.11
CA TYR A 6 -8.33 -5.50 3.91
C TYR A 6 -7.50 -5.23 2.66
N PRO A 7 -7.54 -6.13 1.66
CA PRO A 7 -6.83 -5.89 0.41
C PRO A 7 -7.57 -4.91 -0.49
N ASN A 8 -6.87 -3.87 -0.93
CA ASN A 8 -7.33 -2.97 -1.99
C ASN A 8 -6.50 -3.18 -3.26
N GLU A 9 -7.08 -2.84 -4.40
CA GLU A 9 -6.34 -2.84 -5.65
C GLU A 9 -5.36 -1.67 -5.64
N HIS A 10 -4.10 -1.96 -5.89
CA HIS A 10 -3.06 -0.97 -6.10
C HIS A 10 -2.52 -1.11 -7.52
N PHE A 11 -2.38 -0.01 -8.24
CA PHE A 11 -2.03 -0.07 -9.65
C PHE A 11 -0.95 0.94 -10.04
N TYR A 12 -0.21 0.56 -11.08
CA TYR A 12 0.80 1.40 -11.70
C TYR A 12 0.87 1.13 -13.21
N MET A 13 1.57 2.00 -13.91
CA MET A 13 1.92 1.83 -15.31
C MET A 13 3.43 1.87 -15.53
N ILE A 14 3.88 1.19 -16.56
CA ILE A 14 5.27 1.20 -17.03
C ILE A 14 5.26 1.68 -18.48
N THR A 15 6.07 2.69 -18.78
CA THR A 15 6.22 3.22 -20.12
C THR A 15 7.07 2.31 -20.99
N GLU A 16 7.07 2.52 -22.30
CA GLU A 16 8.17 2.11 -23.17
C GLU A 16 9.48 2.79 -22.76
N ASP A 17 10.57 2.42 -23.41
CA ASP A 17 11.89 3.01 -23.16
C ASP A 17 11.86 4.52 -23.34
N TYR A 18 12.31 5.25 -22.32
CA TYR A 18 12.39 6.70 -22.36
C TYR A 18 13.81 7.11 -22.78
N LYS A 19 13.92 7.62 -24.02
CA LYS A 19 15.20 8.10 -24.55
C LYS A 19 15.75 9.25 -23.71
N ASN A 20 17.03 9.21 -23.42
CA ASN A 20 17.74 10.22 -22.62
C ASN A 20 17.29 10.29 -21.15
N LEU A 21 16.78 9.20 -20.58
CA LEU A 21 16.57 9.13 -19.15
C LEU A 21 17.94 9.18 -18.45
N PRO A 22 18.16 10.04 -17.44
CA PRO A 22 19.38 10.02 -16.66
C PRO A 22 19.65 8.64 -16.06
N GLU A 23 20.91 8.25 -15.96
CA GLU A 23 21.31 6.95 -15.44
C GLU A 23 20.90 6.75 -13.98
N ILE A 24 20.89 7.84 -13.22
CA ILE A 24 20.47 7.84 -11.82
C ILE A 24 19.34 8.85 -11.65
N LEU A 25 18.17 8.37 -11.29
CA LEU A 25 17.02 9.18 -10.91
C LEU A 25 16.57 8.83 -9.50
N PRO A 26 16.31 9.83 -8.64
CA PRO A 26 15.68 9.57 -7.36
C PRO A 26 14.24 9.09 -7.55
N THR A 27 13.75 8.29 -6.62
CA THR A 27 12.32 8.03 -6.52
C THR A 27 11.60 9.32 -6.17
N PHE A 28 10.64 9.70 -6.97
CA PHE A 28 9.85 10.91 -6.80
C PHE A 28 8.48 10.57 -6.20
N ARG A 29 8.05 11.36 -5.23
CA ARG A 29 6.73 11.27 -4.61
C ARG A 29 6.05 12.63 -4.69
N ASP A 30 4.83 12.66 -5.20
CA ASP A 30 4.03 13.87 -5.37
C ASP A 30 2.71 13.80 -4.60
N PRO A 31 2.65 14.40 -3.40
CA PRO A 31 1.44 14.42 -2.59
C PRO A 31 0.24 15.09 -3.26
N ASP A 32 0.47 16.12 -4.09
CA ASP A 32 -0.60 16.87 -4.75
C ASP A 32 -1.37 16.04 -5.79
N THR A 33 -0.69 15.10 -6.43
CA THR A 33 -1.28 14.21 -7.44
C THR A 33 -1.37 12.76 -6.98
N TYR A 34 -0.96 12.48 -5.76
CA TYR A 34 -0.90 11.12 -5.17
C TYR A 34 0.01 10.16 -5.93
N LEU A 35 0.93 10.67 -6.74
CA LEU A 35 1.82 9.87 -7.57
C LEU A 35 3.11 9.50 -6.86
N TYR A 36 3.61 8.32 -7.18
CA TYR A 36 5.02 7.98 -7.04
C TYR A 36 5.59 7.57 -8.39
N ILE A 37 6.82 7.98 -8.64
CA ILE A 37 7.48 7.84 -9.93
C ILE A 37 8.92 7.39 -9.69
N ARG A 38 9.37 6.39 -10.45
CA ARG A 38 10.76 5.97 -10.42
C ARG A 38 11.24 5.50 -11.79
N GLU A 39 12.54 5.48 -11.96
CA GLU A 39 13.18 4.78 -13.06
C GLU A 39 12.97 3.26 -12.92
N TYR A 40 12.80 2.57 -14.04
CA TYR A 40 12.66 1.13 -14.11
C TYR A 40 13.25 0.62 -15.45
N HIS A 41 14.54 0.23 -15.45
CA HIS A 41 15.21 -0.32 -16.63
C HIS A 41 15.05 0.55 -17.90
N LYS A 42 15.47 1.80 -17.85
CA LYS A 42 15.32 2.82 -18.91
C LYS A 42 13.88 3.23 -19.20
N LYS A 43 12.92 2.77 -18.44
CA LYS A 43 11.50 3.12 -18.49
C LYS A 43 11.12 3.94 -17.27
N ILE A 44 9.92 4.49 -17.28
CA ILE A 44 9.35 5.16 -16.12
C ILE A 44 8.22 4.32 -15.56
N MET A 45 8.32 3.95 -14.30
CA MET A 45 7.23 3.35 -13.54
C MET A 45 6.50 4.44 -12.77
N ILE A 46 5.19 4.49 -12.91
CA ILE A 46 4.33 5.49 -12.26
C ILE A 46 3.18 4.77 -11.59
N GLY A 47 3.06 4.95 -10.28
CA GLY A 47 1.94 4.44 -9.50
C GLY A 47 1.19 5.56 -8.80
N ILE A 48 0.04 5.23 -8.21
CA ILE A 48 -0.82 6.20 -7.56
C ILE A 48 -1.42 5.62 -6.28
N PHE A 49 -1.53 6.47 -5.27
CA PHE A 49 -2.27 6.22 -4.04
C PHE A 49 -3.55 7.04 -4.05
N GLU A 50 -4.53 6.59 -4.83
CA GLU A 50 -5.77 7.35 -5.04
C GLU A 50 -6.60 7.51 -3.76
N PRO A 51 -7.30 8.66 -3.58
CA PRO A 51 -8.08 8.95 -2.37
C PRO A 51 -9.22 7.97 -2.08
N ASN A 52 -9.72 7.28 -3.10
CA ASN A 52 -10.79 6.30 -2.99
C ASN A 52 -10.34 4.99 -3.63
N ALA A 53 -9.63 4.18 -2.86
CA ALA A 53 -9.12 2.92 -3.33
C ALA A 53 -10.23 1.93 -3.67
N LYS A 54 -9.99 1.11 -4.66
CA LYS A 54 -10.90 0.05 -5.04
C LYS A 54 -10.63 -1.18 -4.20
N ASN A 55 -11.64 -1.62 -3.43
CA ASN A 55 -11.52 -2.88 -2.70
C ASN A 55 -11.27 -4.05 -3.65
N ALA A 56 -10.23 -4.83 -3.39
CA ALA A 56 -9.99 -6.09 -4.05
C ALA A 56 -11.01 -7.15 -3.57
N PHE A 57 -11.30 -8.13 -4.41
CA PHE A 57 -12.23 -9.24 -4.08
C PHE A 57 -13.61 -8.77 -3.58
N LYS A 58 -14.10 -7.63 -4.07
CA LYS A 58 -15.34 -6.99 -3.60
C LYS A 58 -16.54 -7.93 -3.55
N LYS A 59 -16.66 -8.87 -4.50
CA LYS A 59 -17.80 -9.81 -4.57
C LYS A 59 -17.80 -10.84 -3.44
N THR A 60 -16.64 -11.37 -3.10
CA THR A 60 -16.51 -12.44 -2.09
C THR A 60 -16.19 -11.90 -0.71
N GLY A 61 -15.61 -10.71 -0.63
CA GLY A 61 -15.11 -10.12 0.62
C GLY A 61 -13.89 -10.82 1.20
N LYS A 62 -13.37 -11.84 0.53
CA LYS A 62 -12.24 -12.66 0.99
C LYS A 62 -11.30 -12.95 -0.17
N VAL A 63 -10.02 -13.06 0.14
CA VAL A 63 -9.02 -13.56 -0.79
C VAL A 63 -9.30 -15.04 -1.05
N PRO A 64 -9.43 -15.49 -2.31
CA PRO A 64 -9.59 -16.90 -2.61
C PRO A 64 -8.40 -17.73 -2.13
N ASN A 65 -8.64 -18.92 -1.59
CA ASN A 65 -7.58 -19.79 -1.06
C ASN A 65 -6.52 -20.20 -2.11
N ASN A 66 -6.91 -20.23 -3.37
CA ASN A 66 -6.03 -20.54 -4.49
C ASN A 66 -5.43 -19.31 -5.18
N PHE A 67 -5.61 -18.10 -4.63
CA PHE A 67 -5.05 -16.88 -5.20
C PHE A 67 -3.55 -16.82 -4.93
N SER A 68 -2.75 -16.80 -5.99
CA SER A 68 -1.29 -16.66 -5.93
C SER A 68 -0.82 -15.88 -7.16
N PHE A 69 0.03 -14.88 -6.94
CA PHE A 69 0.64 -14.06 -8.00
C PHE A 69 -0.35 -13.49 -9.04
N GLY A 70 -1.61 -13.33 -8.67
CA GLY A 70 -2.66 -12.86 -9.57
C GLY A 70 -2.62 -11.36 -9.79
N GLU A 71 -2.89 -10.94 -11.03
CA GLU A 71 -3.08 -9.55 -11.42
C GLU A 71 -4.58 -9.30 -11.70
N PHE A 72 -5.03 -8.08 -11.41
CA PHE A 72 -6.36 -7.62 -11.81
C PHE A 72 -6.29 -6.86 -13.13
N LYS A 73 -7.37 -6.92 -13.89
CA LYS A 73 -7.50 -6.07 -15.07
C LYS A 73 -7.71 -4.62 -14.64
N VAL A 74 -6.82 -3.73 -15.05
CA VAL A 74 -6.94 -2.30 -14.74
C VAL A 74 -8.08 -1.69 -15.55
N ASP A 75 -8.97 -0.97 -14.86
CA ASP A 75 -10.08 -0.27 -15.49
C ASP A 75 -9.59 0.93 -16.31
N LYS A 76 -10.21 1.16 -17.47
CA LYS A 76 -9.89 2.31 -18.34
C LYS A 76 -10.01 3.66 -17.65
N LYS A 77 -10.91 3.78 -16.65
CA LYS A 77 -11.03 4.99 -15.84
C LYS A 77 -9.72 5.29 -15.08
N TYR A 78 -9.12 4.27 -14.48
CA TYR A 78 -7.86 4.42 -13.74
C TYR A 78 -6.68 4.67 -14.66
N THR A 79 -6.61 3.99 -15.81
CA THR A 79 -5.53 4.23 -16.77
C THR A 79 -5.56 5.68 -17.28
N LYS A 80 -6.74 6.19 -17.62
CA LYS A 80 -6.91 7.58 -18.05
C LYS A 80 -6.53 8.58 -16.96
N MET A 81 -6.98 8.35 -15.73
CA MET A 81 -6.65 9.19 -14.59
C MET A 81 -5.13 9.22 -14.35
N LEU A 82 -4.48 8.07 -14.33
CA LEU A 82 -3.04 7.96 -14.09
C LEU A 82 -2.24 8.72 -15.15
N HIS A 83 -2.61 8.57 -16.43
CA HIS A 83 -2.01 9.34 -17.52
C HIS A 83 -2.18 10.86 -17.37
N GLN A 84 -3.38 11.30 -17.02
CA GLN A 84 -3.67 12.74 -16.86
C GLN A 84 -2.87 13.35 -15.71
N LEU A 85 -2.75 12.64 -14.57
CA LEU A 85 -1.99 13.10 -13.43
C LEU A 85 -0.49 13.08 -13.72
N ALA A 86 0.02 12.00 -14.30
CA ALA A 86 1.43 11.87 -14.68
C ALA A 86 1.85 12.99 -15.66
N ALA A 87 0.99 13.35 -16.61
CA ALA A 87 1.28 14.39 -17.57
C ALA A 87 1.40 15.80 -16.98
N LYS A 88 0.90 16.02 -15.76
CA LYS A 88 1.10 17.30 -15.04
C LYS A 88 2.56 17.46 -14.59
N ARG A 89 3.24 16.35 -14.30
CA ARG A 89 4.63 16.33 -13.81
C ARG A 89 5.65 15.97 -14.89
N ILE A 90 5.26 15.11 -15.81
CA ILE A 90 6.08 14.67 -16.95
C ILE A 90 5.30 14.93 -18.24
N PRO A 91 5.30 16.16 -18.78
CA PRO A 91 4.48 16.50 -19.96
C PRO A 91 4.72 15.59 -21.17
N ASN A 92 5.97 15.15 -21.36
CA ASN A 92 6.37 14.27 -22.46
C ASN A 92 5.78 12.85 -22.37
N ILE A 93 5.23 12.44 -21.22
CA ILE A 93 4.63 11.11 -21.07
C ILE A 93 3.44 10.90 -22.02
N LYS A 94 2.79 11.98 -22.44
CA LYS A 94 1.71 11.95 -23.45
C LYS A 94 2.15 11.39 -24.81
N LYS A 95 3.46 11.43 -25.08
CA LYS A 95 4.07 10.97 -26.34
C LYS A 95 4.58 9.54 -26.26
N LEU A 96 4.59 8.94 -25.06
CA LEU A 96 5.08 7.59 -24.82
C LEU A 96 3.93 6.59 -24.85
N ASN A 97 4.20 5.43 -25.40
CA ASN A 97 3.32 4.28 -25.24
C ASN A 97 3.48 3.70 -23.84
N ILE A 98 2.42 3.12 -23.33
CA ILE A 98 2.46 2.36 -22.09
C ILE A 98 2.62 0.90 -22.43
N GLU A 99 3.70 0.33 -21.98
CA GLU A 99 4.01 -1.08 -22.20
C GLU A 99 3.15 -1.98 -21.31
N LYS A 100 2.97 -1.59 -20.06
CA LYS A 100 2.19 -2.39 -19.11
C LYS A 100 1.39 -1.52 -18.14
N TYR A 101 0.16 -1.93 -17.88
CA TYR A 101 -0.60 -1.54 -16.71
C TYR A 101 -0.67 -2.72 -15.77
N PHE A 102 -0.42 -2.49 -14.50
CA PHE A 102 -0.47 -3.50 -13.47
C PHE A 102 -1.49 -3.12 -12.40
N SER A 103 -2.23 -4.10 -11.89
CA SER A 103 -3.03 -3.97 -10.67
C SER A 103 -2.96 -5.28 -9.89
N GLY A 104 -2.71 -5.18 -8.60
CA GLY A 104 -2.68 -6.31 -7.69
C GLY A 104 -3.30 -5.97 -6.35
N PRO A 105 -3.67 -6.98 -5.55
CA PRO A 105 -4.15 -6.75 -4.19
C PRO A 105 -3.00 -6.42 -3.27
N GLU A 106 -3.17 -5.41 -2.44
CA GLU A 106 -2.25 -5.04 -1.39
C GLU A 106 -2.98 -4.80 -0.07
N SER A 107 -2.39 -5.20 1.06
CA SER A 107 -3.03 -5.14 2.38
C SER A 107 -2.93 -3.77 3.01
N PHE A 108 -4.08 -3.23 3.41
CA PHE A 108 -4.18 -1.95 4.11
C PHE A 108 -4.89 -2.11 5.46
N THR A 109 -4.43 -1.35 6.43
CA THR A 109 -5.06 -1.21 7.75
C THR A 109 -5.97 0.01 7.79
N PRO A 110 -6.92 0.12 8.74
CA PRO A 110 -7.83 1.25 8.82
C PRO A 110 -7.18 2.60 9.15
N ASP A 111 -5.96 2.59 9.70
CA ASP A 111 -5.25 3.77 10.20
C ASP A 111 -3.92 4.08 9.51
N SER A 112 -3.59 3.37 8.44
CA SER A 112 -2.32 3.48 7.69
C SER A 112 -1.07 3.02 8.43
N ASN A 113 -1.18 2.52 9.65
CA ASN A 113 -0.06 1.96 10.41
C ASN A 113 -0.06 0.44 10.30
N PHE A 114 1.10 -0.17 10.11
CA PHE A 114 1.19 -1.63 10.08
C PHE A 114 0.97 -2.25 11.47
N LEU A 115 0.79 -3.56 11.52
CA LEU A 115 0.43 -4.30 12.72
C LEU A 115 1.64 -5.10 13.21
N LEU A 116 2.01 -4.89 14.46
CA LEU A 116 3.03 -5.65 15.17
C LEU A 116 2.49 -6.19 16.47
N GLY A 117 3.14 -7.23 16.99
CA GLY A 117 3.04 -7.66 18.37
C GLY A 117 2.20 -8.89 18.62
N GLU A 118 2.12 -9.26 19.88
CA GLU A 118 1.38 -10.41 20.36
C GLU A 118 -0.12 -10.11 20.43
N THR A 119 -0.95 -11.04 19.92
CA THR A 119 -2.40 -10.92 19.98
C THR A 119 -2.93 -11.22 21.37
N GLU A 120 -4.01 -10.57 21.79
CA GLU A 120 -4.65 -10.86 23.09
C GLU A 120 -5.35 -12.22 23.13
N GLU A 121 -5.91 -12.65 22.00
CA GLU A 121 -6.75 -13.85 21.93
C GLU A 121 -5.95 -15.14 21.92
N ILE A 122 -4.71 -15.11 21.45
CA ILE A 122 -3.88 -16.31 21.31
C ILE A 122 -2.47 -16.00 21.83
N LYS A 123 -2.14 -16.59 22.97
CA LYS A 123 -0.81 -16.47 23.58
C LYS A 123 0.28 -17.02 22.65
N ASN A 124 1.41 -16.33 22.58
CA ASN A 124 2.56 -16.64 21.73
C ASN A 124 2.25 -16.57 20.22
N PHE A 125 1.16 -15.92 19.84
CA PHE A 125 0.87 -15.64 18.45
C PHE A 125 1.17 -14.17 18.13
N TYR A 126 2.19 -13.95 17.32
CA TYR A 126 2.67 -12.64 16.94
C TYR A 126 2.26 -12.30 15.52
N VAL A 127 1.90 -11.05 15.28
CA VAL A 127 1.61 -10.52 13.95
C VAL A 127 2.70 -9.54 13.52
N CYS A 128 2.98 -9.51 12.21
CA CYS A 128 3.87 -8.56 11.57
C CYS A 128 3.36 -8.39 10.14
N CYS A 129 2.37 -7.53 9.94
CA CYS A 129 1.63 -7.47 8.67
C CYS A 129 0.96 -6.11 8.43
N GLY A 130 0.28 -5.98 7.26
CA GLY A 130 -0.47 -4.77 6.92
C GLY A 130 0.41 -3.55 6.67
N PHE A 131 1.51 -3.71 5.97
CA PHE A 131 2.54 -2.67 5.81
C PHE A 131 2.15 -1.48 4.93
N ASN A 132 0.97 -1.44 4.36
CA ASN A 132 0.45 -0.26 3.65
C ASN A 132 1.45 0.29 2.61
N SER A 133 2.00 -0.57 1.75
CA SER A 133 3.00 -0.26 0.70
C SER A 133 4.41 0.12 1.18
N ILE A 134 4.68 0.14 2.49
CA ILE A 134 6.01 0.50 3.01
C ILE A 134 6.84 -0.70 3.51
N GLY A 135 6.38 -1.93 3.22
CA GLY A 135 6.97 -3.16 3.77
C GLY A 135 8.43 -3.37 3.43
N ILE A 136 8.89 -2.99 2.24
CA ILE A 136 10.31 -3.12 1.85
C ILE A 136 11.19 -2.25 2.75
N GLY A 137 10.79 -1.01 3.02
CA GLY A 137 11.53 -0.10 3.87
C GLY A 137 11.45 -0.42 5.37
N SER A 138 10.32 -0.99 5.80
CA SER A 138 10.03 -1.21 7.23
C SER A 138 10.30 -2.63 7.71
N GLY A 139 10.36 -3.61 6.79
CA GLY A 139 10.37 -5.04 7.13
C GLY A 139 11.56 -5.46 7.99
N GLY A 140 12.75 -4.91 7.74
CA GLY A 140 13.94 -5.21 8.54
C GLY A 140 13.79 -4.75 10.00
N GLY A 141 13.36 -3.51 10.22
CA GLY A 141 13.10 -2.96 11.54
C GLY A 141 11.97 -3.70 12.26
N ALA A 142 10.85 -3.90 11.59
CA ALA A 142 9.69 -4.62 12.12
C ALA A 142 10.05 -6.06 12.54
N GLY A 143 10.80 -6.77 11.70
CA GLY A 143 11.25 -8.14 12.00
C GLY A 143 12.17 -8.20 13.22
N LYS A 144 13.13 -7.28 13.32
CA LYS A 144 14.00 -7.16 14.50
C LYS A 144 13.18 -6.91 15.76
N THR A 145 12.30 -5.93 15.73
CA THR A 145 11.46 -5.54 16.88
C THR A 145 10.59 -6.70 17.37
N VAL A 146 9.93 -7.42 16.46
CA VAL A 146 9.10 -8.57 16.83
C VAL A 146 9.95 -9.71 17.39
N ALA A 147 11.12 -9.99 16.80
CA ALA A 147 12.02 -11.03 17.32
C ALA A 147 12.52 -10.70 18.74
N GLU A 148 12.91 -9.46 19.00
CA GLU A 148 13.30 -9.02 20.35
C GLU A 148 12.14 -9.11 21.33
N TRP A 149 10.93 -8.74 20.94
CA TRP A 149 9.72 -8.89 21.76
C TRP A 149 9.46 -10.37 22.13
N MET A 150 9.54 -11.27 21.13
CA MET A 150 9.37 -12.71 21.38
C MET A 150 10.38 -13.26 22.39
N ILE A 151 11.65 -12.81 22.33
CA ILE A 151 12.72 -13.27 23.22
C ILE A 151 12.55 -12.69 24.64
N LYS A 152 12.21 -11.41 24.73
CA LYS A 152 12.13 -10.70 26.04
C LYS A 152 10.75 -10.81 26.71
N GLY A 153 9.74 -11.27 26.00
CA GLY A 153 8.36 -11.35 26.49
C GLY A 153 7.61 -10.02 26.55
N HIS A 154 8.22 -8.92 26.09
CA HIS A 154 7.61 -7.59 26.03
C HIS A 154 8.23 -6.75 24.93
N ALA A 155 7.50 -5.73 24.46
CA ALA A 155 8.02 -4.74 23.54
C ALA A 155 9.21 -3.98 24.15
N THR A 156 10.25 -3.74 23.36
CA THR A 156 11.48 -3.06 23.79
C THR A 156 11.47 -1.56 23.49
N GLU A 157 10.48 -1.12 22.74
CA GLU A 157 10.29 0.26 22.29
C GLU A 157 8.83 0.66 22.47
N ASP A 158 8.51 1.94 22.33
CA ASP A 158 7.13 2.41 22.27
C ASP A 158 6.49 2.03 20.92
N LEU A 159 5.64 1.03 20.95
CA LEU A 159 4.94 0.50 19.78
C LEU A 159 3.43 0.75 19.80
N LEU A 160 2.93 1.61 20.68
CA LEU A 160 1.48 1.84 20.83
C LEU A 160 0.76 2.12 19.52
N SER A 161 1.39 2.86 18.61
CA SER A 161 0.82 3.17 17.30
C SER A 161 0.87 1.98 16.31
N LEU A 162 1.62 0.93 16.61
CA LEU A 162 1.80 -0.25 15.75
C LEU A 162 1.26 -1.53 16.38
N ASP A 163 1.06 -1.55 17.71
CA ASP A 163 0.56 -2.72 18.42
C ASP A 163 -0.82 -3.11 17.87
N ILE A 164 -1.02 -4.40 17.55
CA ILE A 164 -2.32 -4.92 17.12
C ILE A 164 -3.43 -4.65 18.16
N LYS A 165 -3.08 -4.56 19.43
CA LYS A 165 -4.01 -4.28 20.53
C LYS A 165 -4.65 -2.89 20.49
N ARG A 166 -4.15 -1.97 19.65
CA ARG A 166 -4.80 -0.66 19.41
C ARG A 166 -6.16 -0.78 18.72
N PHE A 167 -6.45 -1.95 18.14
CA PHE A 167 -7.75 -2.24 17.53
C PHE A 167 -8.62 -3.07 18.46
N GLU A 168 -9.73 -2.50 18.87
CA GLU A 168 -10.74 -3.17 19.67
C GLU A 168 -11.79 -3.90 18.81
N ASN A 169 -12.69 -4.66 19.45
CA ASN A 169 -13.67 -5.49 18.77
C ASN A 169 -14.56 -4.76 17.76
N PHE A 170 -14.91 -3.49 18.00
CA PHE A 170 -15.72 -2.71 17.06
C PHE A 170 -14.99 -2.40 15.75
N ASN A 171 -13.66 -2.31 15.78
CA ASN A 171 -12.81 -2.09 14.62
C ASN A 171 -12.64 -3.36 13.78
N SER A 172 -13.11 -4.52 14.25
CA SER A 172 -13.01 -5.80 13.54
C SER A 172 -14.14 -6.07 12.55
N SER A 173 -15.15 -5.19 12.52
CA SER A 173 -16.26 -5.35 11.58
C SER A 173 -15.76 -5.22 10.13
N LEU A 174 -16.07 -6.21 9.29
CA LEU A 174 -15.64 -6.23 7.90
C LEU A 174 -16.11 -4.99 7.12
N LYS A 175 -17.30 -4.46 7.46
CA LYS A 175 -17.83 -3.23 6.85
C LYS A 175 -16.92 -2.06 7.18
N PHE A 176 -16.62 -1.85 8.46
CA PHE A 176 -15.73 -0.77 8.92
C PHE A 176 -14.36 -0.84 8.25
N ILE A 177 -13.72 -2.03 8.27
CA ILE A 177 -12.39 -2.22 7.69
C ILE A 177 -12.40 -1.89 6.19
N LYS A 178 -13.39 -2.37 5.43
CA LYS A 178 -13.52 -2.07 4.00
C LYS A 178 -13.70 -0.59 3.70
N GLU A 179 -14.55 0.09 4.44
CA GLU A 179 -14.80 1.52 4.26
C GLU A 179 -13.56 2.33 4.60
N ARG A 180 -12.94 2.06 5.75
CA ARG A 180 -11.73 2.79 6.18
C ARG A 180 -10.54 2.56 5.26
N THR A 181 -10.26 1.33 4.87
CA THR A 181 -9.11 1.05 3.98
C THR A 181 -9.27 1.64 2.59
N THR A 182 -10.50 1.92 2.15
CA THR A 182 -10.75 2.66 0.90
C THR A 182 -10.19 4.09 0.96
N GLU A 183 -10.28 4.75 2.11
CA GLU A 183 -9.76 6.10 2.32
C GLU A 183 -8.27 6.11 2.67
N THR A 184 -7.85 5.10 3.42
CA THR A 184 -6.49 5.00 3.99
C THR A 184 -5.40 5.06 2.93
N LEU A 185 -5.61 4.42 1.78
CA LEU A 185 -4.65 4.40 0.69
C LEU A 185 -4.29 5.82 0.22
N GLY A 186 -5.29 6.66 0.00
CA GLY A 186 -5.07 8.06 -0.38
C GLY A 186 -4.43 8.89 0.74
N ASN A 187 -4.74 8.56 1.99
CA ASN A 187 -4.20 9.28 3.16
C ASN A 187 -2.69 9.08 3.34
N LEU A 188 -2.10 8.01 2.80
CA LEU A 188 -0.64 7.81 2.83
C LEU A 188 0.13 8.96 2.14
N PHE A 189 -0.48 9.62 1.17
CA PHE A 189 0.16 10.72 0.41
C PHE A 189 -0.44 12.08 0.72
N LYS A 190 -1.58 12.12 1.41
CA LYS A 190 -2.24 13.37 1.72
C LYS A 190 -1.36 14.24 2.64
N MET A 191 -1.16 15.48 2.23
CA MET A 191 -0.56 16.48 3.10
C MET A 191 -1.60 16.93 4.12
N HIS A 192 -1.30 16.71 5.39
CA HIS A 192 -2.14 17.14 6.50
C HIS A 192 -1.64 18.50 6.99
N TRP A 193 -2.38 19.54 6.69
CA TRP A 193 -2.15 20.87 7.24
C TRP A 193 -3.29 21.22 8.20
N PRO A 194 -3.01 21.79 9.36
CA PRO A 194 -1.74 22.36 9.86
C PRO A 194 -0.86 21.38 10.66
N TYR A 195 -1.01 20.08 10.57
CA TYR A 195 -0.32 19.06 11.39
C TYR A 195 0.85 18.43 10.66
#